data_1279c5996a824fb05d58cddbb89879c8
#
_entry.id   1279c5996a824fb05d58cddbb89879c8
#
_cell.length_a   1.000
_cell.length_b   1.000
_cell.length_c   1.000
_cell.angle_alpha   90.00
_cell.angle_beta   90.00
_cell.angle_gamma   90.00
#
_symmetry.space_group_name_H-M   'P 1'
#
loop_
_entity.id
_entity.type
_entity.pdbx_description
1 polymer ?
#
loop_
_entity_poly.entity_id
_entity_poly.type
_entity_poly.pdbx_seq_one_letter_code
_entity_poly.pdbx_strand_id
1 'polypeptide(L)'
;LIVNNQQIAFNKACPHSVDLYQLQQLLADSSRPAQEKYAQYVACYQGELLAGLAVSNSASFESWLSYQRQSLQQKIIIALHKWSESFLEQSAFKSGLEATQLWLKLQPWDENAHRLRMRLLWQNRQRNAALLQYNQCFEQLQAELGVEPSPETKKLYVQIQNASQSSPEKDK
;
A
#
# COMPACT_ATOMS: atom_id res chain seq x y z
N LEU A 1 8.17 4.57 -32.83
CA LEU A 1 6.88 4.23 -33.46
C LEU A 1 7.11 3.79 -34.91
N ILE A 2 6.28 2.87 -35.38
CA ILE A 2 6.13 2.50 -36.79
C ILE A 2 4.81 3.12 -37.22
N VAL A 3 4.85 3.99 -38.24
CA VAL A 3 3.68 4.74 -38.70
C VAL A 3 3.48 4.44 -40.18
N ASN A 4 2.28 4.08 -40.54
CA ASN A 4 1.82 4.03 -41.94
C ASN A 4 0.46 4.74 -42.07
N ASN A 5 -0.10 4.80 -43.29
CA ASN A 5 -1.33 5.55 -43.54
C ASN A 5 -2.58 4.99 -42.83
N GLN A 6 -2.52 3.82 -42.24
CA GLN A 6 -3.68 3.14 -41.66
C GLN A 6 -3.51 2.83 -40.16
N GLN A 7 -2.28 2.80 -39.65
CA GLN A 7 -2.01 2.42 -38.25
C GLN A 7 -0.74 3.04 -37.69
N ILE A 8 -0.74 3.18 -36.40
CA ILE A 8 0.46 3.49 -35.57
C ILE A 8 0.75 2.27 -34.72
N ALA A 9 1.98 1.77 -34.78
CA ALA A 9 2.42 0.65 -33.96
C ALA A 9 3.67 1.00 -33.15
N PHE A 10 3.82 0.33 -32.03
CA PHE A 10 5.02 0.47 -31.21
C PHE A 10 6.18 -0.33 -31.82
N ASN A 11 7.33 0.32 -32.06
CA ASN A 11 8.51 -0.36 -32.55
C ASN A 11 9.26 -1.06 -31.42
N LYS A 12 9.02 -2.35 -31.25
CA LYS A 12 9.66 -3.18 -30.19
C LYS A 12 11.18 -3.41 -30.43
N ALA A 13 11.67 -3.17 -31.65
CA ALA A 13 13.10 -3.34 -31.98
C ALA A 13 13.97 -2.15 -31.51
N CYS A 14 13.35 -0.99 -31.22
CA CYS A 14 14.09 0.14 -30.67
C CYS A 14 14.26 0.00 -29.17
N PRO A 15 15.38 0.45 -28.58
CA PRO A 15 15.53 0.57 -27.13
C PRO A 15 14.38 1.40 -26.55
N HIS A 16 13.70 0.85 -25.57
CA HIS A 16 12.57 1.51 -24.92
C HIS A 16 12.45 1.07 -23.46
N SER A 17 11.85 1.91 -22.67
CA SER A 17 11.50 1.63 -21.29
C SER A 17 10.00 1.90 -21.10
N VAL A 18 9.32 0.99 -20.45
CA VAL A 18 7.91 1.11 -20.08
C VAL A 18 7.82 0.96 -18.58
N ASP A 19 7.38 2.01 -17.90
CA ASP A 19 7.25 2.07 -16.44
C ASP A 19 6.37 0.94 -15.87
N LEU A 20 5.27 0.64 -16.54
CA LEU A 20 4.38 -0.46 -16.17
C LEU A 20 5.11 -1.82 -16.17
N TYR A 21 5.96 -2.10 -17.17
CA TYR A 21 6.73 -3.36 -17.20
C TYR A 21 7.77 -3.42 -16.09
N GLN A 22 8.46 -2.30 -15.83
CA GLN A 22 9.39 -2.20 -14.72
C GLN A 22 8.69 -2.44 -13.38
N LEU A 23 7.53 -1.82 -13.18
CA LEU A 23 6.70 -2.00 -12.00
C LEU A 23 6.24 -3.46 -11.86
N GLN A 24 5.76 -4.09 -12.92
CA GLN A 24 5.32 -5.49 -12.89
C GLN A 24 6.46 -6.45 -12.56
N GLN A 25 7.65 -6.24 -13.13
CA GLN A 25 8.84 -7.03 -12.80
C GLN A 25 9.26 -6.84 -11.33
N LEU A 26 9.23 -5.61 -10.84
CA LEU A 26 9.53 -5.30 -9.45
C LEU A 26 8.56 -5.99 -8.47
N LEU A 27 7.26 -5.97 -8.78
CA LEU A 27 6.23 -6.60 -7.96
C LEU A 27 6.32 -8.13 -7.97
N ALA A 28 6.81 -8.73 -9.06
CA ALA A 28 7.01 -10.17 -9.21
C ALA A 28 8.33 -10.68 -8.59
N ASP A 29 9.29 -9.80 -8.39
CA ASP A 29 10.60 -10.17 -7.88
C ASP A 29 10.54 -10.58 -6.39
N SER A 30 10.96 -11.81 -6.10
CA SER A 30 11.05 -12.32 -4.73
C SER A 30 12.48 -12.37 -4.20
N SER A 31 13.50 -12.04 -5.02
CA SER A 31 14.91 -12.23 -4.68
C SER A 31 15.53 -11.05 -3.93
N ARG A 32 15.10 -9.82 -4.23
CA ARG A 32 15.65 -8.60 -3.66
C ARG A 32 15.06 -8.24 -2.29
N PRO A 33 15.84 -7.57 -1.41
CA PRO A 33 15.34 -7.08 -0.13
C PRO A 33 14.14 -6.13 -0.27
N ALA A 34 13.24 -6.13 0.71
CA ALA A 34 12.04 -5.27 0.72
C ALA A 34 12.41 -3.78 0.60
N GLN A 35 13.48 -3.34 1.25
CA GLN A 35 13.94 -1.95 1.22
C GLN A 35 14.29 -1.47 -0.19
N GLU A 36 15.01 -2.28 -0.96
CA GLU A 36 15.39 -1.95 -2.34
C GLU A 36 14.16 -1.91 -3.25
N LYS A 37 13.30 -2.91 -3.13
CA LYS A 37 12.05 -2.98 -3.92
C LYS A 37 11.13 -1.80 -3.62
N TYR A 38 10.96 -1.45 -2.35
CA TYR A 38 10.15 -0.32 -1.96
C TYR A 38 10.72 1.01 -2.48
N ALA A 39 12.03 1.21 -2.39
CA ALA A 39 12.68 2.40 -2.93
C ALA A 39 12.48 2.54 -4.45
N GLN A 40 12.61 1.43 -5.20
CA GLN A 40 12.33 1.42 -6.64
C GLN A 40 10.85 1.64 -6.95
N TYR A 41 9.93 1.06 -6.16
CA TYR A 41 8.51 1.31 -6.29
C TYR A 41 8.19 2.80 -6.16
N VAL A 42 8.68 3.45 -5.11
CA VAL A 42 8.45 4.89 -4.89
C VAL A 42 9.02 5.75 -6.03
N ALA A 43 10.14 5.32 -6.62
CA ALA A 43 10.76 6.03 -7.74
C ALA A 43 9.99 5.87 -9.07
N CYS A 44 9.36 4.72 -9.31
CA CYS A 44 8.71 4.43 -10.61
C CYS A 44 7.18 4.58 -10.61
N TYR A 45 6.51 4.44 -9.46
CA TYR A 45 5.05 4.53 -9.40
C TYR A 45 4.60 6.00 -9.30
N GLN A 46 4.07 6.54 -10.41
CA GLN A 46 3.64 7.93 -10.51
C GLN A 46 2.13 8.12 -10.26
N GLY A 47 1.38 7.04 -10.10
CA GLY A 47 -0.07 7.10 -9.87
C GLY A 47 -0.85 6.05 -10.65
N GLU A 48 -2.13 6.31 -10.86
CA GLU A 48 -3.02 5.37 -11.53
C GLU A 48 -2.64 5.16 -13.01
N LEU A 49 -2.73 3.92 -13.47
CA LEU A 49 -2.45 3.55 -14.87
C LEU A 49 -3.29 4.39 -15.84
N LEU A 50 -2.63 5.09 -16.76
CA LEU A 50 -3.26 5.95 -17.78
C LEU A 50 -4.23 6.95 -17.14
N ALA A 51 -3.84 7.59 -16.03
CA ALA A 51 -4.66 8.59 -15.36
C ALA A 51 -5.04 9.71 -16.33
N GLY A 52 -6.34 10.08 -16.36
CA GLY A 52 -6.86 11.13 -17.23
C GLY A 52 -7.05 10.74 -18.71
N LEU A 53 -6.65 9.52 -19.12
CA LEU A 53 -6.95 9.05 -20.49
C LEU A 53 -8.40 8.58 -20.57
N ALA A 54 -9.19 9.21 -21.41
CA ALA A 54 -10.53 8.80 -21.81
C ALA A 54 -10.58 8.62 -23.32
N VAL A 55 -11.16 7.52 -23.78
CA VAL A 55 -11.35 7.23 -25.21
C VAL A 55 -12.83 7.28 -25.55
N SER A 56 -13.24 8.29 -26.30
CA SER A 56 -14.65 8.47 -26.70
C SER A 56 -15.18 7.23 -27.43
N ASN A 57 -16.40 6.82 -27.09
CA ASN A 57 -17.13 5.72 -27.74
C ASN A 57 -16.43 4.34 -27.71
N SER A 58 -15.61 4.06 -26.72
CA SER A 58 -14.91 2.78 -26.58
C SER A 58 -15.20 2.10 -25.23
N ALA A 59 -16.41 1.59 -25.04
CA ALA A 59 -16.79 0.86 -23.83
C ALA A 59 -15.91 -0.35 -23.52
N SER A 60 -15.43 -1.04 -24.57
CA SER A 60 -14.51 -2.18 -24.41
C SER A 60 -13.14 -1.76 -23.88
N PHE A 61 -12.62 -0.61 -24.32
CA PHE A 61 -11.37 -0.05 -23.80
C PHE A 61 -11.52 0.37 -22.33
N GLU A 62 -12.61 1.07 -21.99
CA GLU A 62 -12.86 1.51 -20.61
C GLU A 62 -13.00 0.31 -19.64
N SER A 63 -13.71 -0.75 -20.07
CA SER A 63 -13.82 -1.98 -19.28
C SER A 63 -12.46 -2.67 -19.10
N TRP A 64 -11.66 -2.76 -20.17
CA TRP A 64 -10.31 -3.29 -20.11
C TRP A 64 -9.40 -2.47 -19.19
N LEU A 65 -9.44 -1.14 -19.32
CA LEU A 65 -8.62 -0.24 -18.50
C LEU A 65 -8.99 -0.34 -17.02
N SER A 66 -10.27 -0.37 -16.68
CA SER A 66 -10.75 -0.55 -15.32
C SER A 66 -10.25 -1.87 -14.72
N TYR A 67 -10.33 -2.97 -15.48
CA TYR A 67 -9.78 -4.26 -15.07
C TYR A 67 -8.27 -4.22 -14.83
N GLN A 68 -7.49 -3.58 -15.73
CA GLN A 68 -6.04 -3.44 -15.59
C GLN A 68 -5.68 -2.61 -14.36
N ARG A 69 -6.38 -1.50 -14.11
CA ARG A 69 -6.21 -0.66 -12.91
C ARG A 69 -6.44 -1.45 -11.64
N GLN A 70 -7.56 -2.16 -11.56
CA GLN A 70 -7.89 -2.99 -10.39
C GLN A 70 -6.87 -4.11 -10.17
N SER A 71 -6.47 -4.81 -11.23
CA SER A 71 -5.46 -5.87 -11.16
C SER A 71 -4.10 -5.35 -10.68
N LEU A 72 -3.66 -4.20 -11.20
CA LEU A 72 -2.40 -3.57 -10.78
C LEU A 72 -2.48 -3.11 -9.32
N GLN A 73 -3.58 -2.47 -8.91
CA GLN A 73 -3.81 -2.03 -7.54
C GLN A 73 -3.72 -3.19 -6.56
N GLN A 74 -4.33 -4.34 -6.86
CA GLN A 74 -4.26 -5.52 -6.01
C GLN A 74 -2.82 -6.04 -5.84
N LYS A 75 -2.04 -6.07 -6.94
CA LYS A 75 -0.63 -6.46 -6.88
C LYS A 75 0.20 -5.51 -6.01
N ILE A 76 -0.05 -4.20 -6.12
CA ILE A 76 0.60 -3.17 -5.30
C ILE A 76 0.25 -3.36 -3.82
N ILE A 77 -1.02 -3.58 -3.49
CA ILE A 77 -1.47 -3.82 -2.11
C ILE A 77 -0.78 -5.04 -1.50
N ILE A 78 -0.71 -6.16 -2.24
CA ILE A 78 0.00 -7.37 -1.79
C ILE A 78 1.49 -7.09 -1.54
N ALA A 79 2.13 -6.31 -2.39
CA ALA A 79 3.53 -5.94 -2.22
C ALA A 79 3.73 -5.01 -1.01
N LEU A 80 2.89 -3.98 -0.85
CA LEU A 80 2.94 -3.06 0.29
C LEU A 80 2.73 -3.79 1.62
N HIS A 81 1.82 -4.78 1.65
CA HIS A 81 1.64 -5.65 2.81
C HIS A 81 2.95 -6.36 3.18
N LYS A 82 3.52 -7.13 2.24
CA LYS A 82 4.76 -7.89 2.45
C LYS A 82 5.94 -7.00 2.87
N TRP A 83 6.08 -5.84 2.22
CA TRP A 83 7.15 -4.89 2.58
C TRP A 83 6.92 -4.31 3.98
N SER A 84 5.69 -3.97 4.33
CA SER A 84 5.36 -3.41 5.66
C SER A 84 5.60 -4.43 6.77
N GLU A 85 5.31 -5.71 6.56
CA GLU A 85 5.66 -6.79 7.50
C GLU A 85 7.18 -6.90 7.67
N SER A 86 7.92 -6.95 6.56
CA SER A 86 9.38 -7.00 6.59
C SER A 86 9.99 -5.78 7.30
N PHE A 87 9.45 -4.58 7.10
CA PHE A 87 9.90 -3.37 7.78
C PHE A 87 9.60 -3.40 9.28
N LEU A 88 8.48 -3.99 9.69
CA LEU A 88 8.16 -4.19 11.10
C LEU A 88 9.17 -5.14 11.76
N GLU A 89 9.48 -6.28 11.12
CA GLU A 89 10.47 -7.25 11.59
C GLU A 89 11.88 -6.66 11.73
N GLN A 90 12.28 -5.82 10.77
CA GLN A 90 13.58 -5.17 10.73
C GLN A 90 13.66 -3.88 11.56
N SER A 91 12.57 -3.49 12.24
CA SER A 91 12.46 -2.21 12.94
C SER A 91 12.73 -0.98 12.04
N ALA A 92 12.50 -1.11 10.74
CA ALA A 92 12.62 -0.04 9.74
C ALA A 92 11.34 0.83 9.75
N PHE A 93 11.05 1.46 10.89
CA PHE A 93 9.78 2.11 11.17
C PHE A 93 9.41 3.20 10.17
N LYS A 94 10.36 4.01 9.71
CA LYS A 94 10.10 5.07 8.73
C LYS A 94 9.52 4.49 7.43
N SER A 95 10.23 3.54 6.82
CA SER A 95 9.78 2.88 5.58
C SER A 95 8.46 2.14 5.76
N GLY A 96 8.26 1.48 6.90
CA GLY A 96 7.01 0.79 7.22
C GLY A 96 5.82 1.75 7.35
N LEU A 97 6.01 2.90 7.98
CA LEU A 97 4.96 3.92 8.11
C LEU A 97 4.63 4.56 6.75
N GLU A 98 5.62 4.79 5.90
CA GLU A 98 5.41 5.28 4.54
C GLU A 98 4.66 4.25 3.67
N ALA A 99 5.07 2.98 3.73
CA ALA A 99 4.42 1.90 2.98
C ALA A 99 2.97 1.67 3.40
N THR A 100 2.69 1.62 4.71
CA THR A 100 1.31 1.50 5.22
C THR A 100 0.46 2.73 4.90
N GLN A 101 1.04 3.93 4.84
CA GLN A 101 0.34 5.14 4.40
C GLN A 101 -0.08 5.06 2.93
N LEU A 102 0.80 4.57 2.05
CA LEU A 102 0.47 4.35 0.64
C LEU A 102 -0.61 3.29 0.47
N TRP A 103 -0.55 2.20 1.27
CA TRP A 103 -1.59 1.18 1.27
C TRP A 103 -2.95 1.75 1.67
N LEU A 104 -3.03 2.52 2.75
CA LEU A 104 -4.26 3.16 3.20
C LEU A 104 -4.79 4.25 2.24
N LYS A 105 -3.95 4.84 1.41
CA LYS A 105 -4.42 5.71 0.30
C LYS A 105 -5.13 4.92 -0.80
N LEU A 106 -4.71 3.66 -1.05
CA LEU A 106 -5.32 2.80 -2.06
C LEU A 106 -6.57 2.09 -1.53
N GLN A 107 -6.60 1.78 -0.24
CA GLN A 107 -7.67 1.03 0.42
C GLN A 107 -7.84 1.49 1.87
N PRO A 108 -8.57 2.61 2.11
CA PRO A 108 -8.67 3.24 3.43
C PRO A 108 -9.31 2.38 4.51
N TRP A 109 -10.14 1.41 4.14
CA TRP A 109 -10.85 0.50 5.05
C TRP A 109 -10.13 -0.81 5.34
N ASP A 110 -8.89 -0.99 4.85
CA ASP A 110 -8.15 -2.23 5.08
C ASP A 110 -7.61 -2.33 6.50
N GLU A 111 -8.26 -3.16 7.33
CA GLU A 111 -7.87 -3.38 8.72
C GLU A 111 -6.47 -3.95 8.89
N ASN A 112 -5.94 -4.72 7.92
CA ASN A 112 -4.56 -5.23 8.00
C ASN A 112 -3.56 -4.07 7.92
N ALA A 113 -3.81 -3.10 7.02
CA ALA A 113 -2.97 -1.91 6.90
C ALA A 113 -3.00 -1.09 8.20
N HIS A 114 -4.20 -0.87 8.77
CA HIS A 114 -4.34 -0.18 10.04
C HIS A 114 -3.61 -0.91 11.18
N ARG A 115 -3.78 -2.23 11.31
CA ARG A 115 -3.10 -3.03 12.34
C ARG A 115 -1.57 -2.98 12.21
N LEU A 116 -1.04 -3.13 11.00
CA LEU A 116 0.41 -3.02 10.77
C LEU A 116 0.93 -1.63 11.14
N ARG A 117 0.21 -0.59 10.75
CA ARG A 117 0.57 0.79 11.09
C ARG A 117 0.52 1.02 12.61
N MET A 118 -0.50 0.51 13.31
CA MET A 118 -0.57 0.57 14.77
C MET A 118 0.64 -0.12 15.44
N ARG A 119 1.04 -1.30 14.95
CA ARG A 119 2.22 -2.02 15.47
C ARG A 119 3.52 -1.26 15.21
N LEU A 120 3.72 -0.72 14.01
CA LEU A 120 4.87 0.10 13.66
C LEU A 120 4.98 1.34 14.56
N LEU A 121 3.88 2.06 14.77
CA LEU A 121 3.82 3.22 15.64
C LEU A 121 4.13 2.83 17.10
N TRP A 122 3.53 1.76 17.58
CA TRP A 122 3.73 1.28 18.95
C TRP A 122 5.18 0.85 19.21
N GLN A 123 5.77 0.04 18.34
CA GLN A 123 7.17 -0.38 18.46
C GLN A 123 8.14 0.81 18.32
N ASN A 124 7.78 1.81 17.52
CA ASN A 124 8.51 3.08 17.42
C ASN A 124 8.25 4.03 18.62
N ARG A 125 7.69 3.53 19.71
CA ARG A 125 7.36 4.28 20.94
C ARG A 125 6.37 5.44 20.76
N GLN A 126 5.62 5.44 19.67
CA GLN A 126 4.58 6.42 19.35
C GLN A 126 3.19 5.89 19.74
N ARG A 127 3.03 5.53 21.03
CA ARG A 127 1.81 4.88 21.52
C ARG A 127 0.54 5.68 21.25
N ASN A 128 0.56 6.98 21.49
CA ASN A 128 -0.62 7.82 21.28
C ASN A 128 -1.03 7.84 19.80
N ALA A 129 -0.07 7.91 18.87
CA ALA A 129 -0.33 7.83 17.45
C ALA A 129 -0.90 6.45 17.05
N ALA A 130 -0.46 5.37 17.69
CA ALA A 130 -1.03 4.04 17.46
C ALA A 130 -2.50 3.95 17.91
N LEU A 131 -2.85 4.55 19.04
CA LEU A 131 -4.26 4.61 19.49
C LEU A 131 -5.13 5.49 18.60
N LEU A 132 -4.61 6.62 18.12
CA LEU A 132 -5.29 7.47 17.13
C LEU A 132 -5.53 6.72 15.80
N GLN A 133 -4.58 5.87 15.40
CA GLN A 133 -4.73 5.05 14.18
C GLN A 133 -5.91 4.06 14.29
N TYR A 134 -6.21 3.54 15.47
CA TYR A 134 -7.42 2.74 15.70
C TYR A 134 -8.69 3.57 15.47
N ASN A 135 -8.76 4.80 15.97
CA ASN A 135 -9.93 5.67 15.75
C ASN A 135 -10.14 5.96 14.27
N GLN A 136 -9.05 6.21 13.51
CA GLN A 136 -9.11 6.37 12.06
C GLN A 136 -9.64 5.11 11.37
N CYS A 137 -9.20 3.92 11.81
CA CYS A 137 -9.72 2.65 11.30
C CYS A 137 -11.24 2.55 11.53
N PHE A 138 -11.69 2.84 12.74
CA PHE A 138 -13.12 2.82 13.09
C PHE A 138 -13.93 3.76 12.19
N GLU A 139 -13.50 5.02 12.05
CA GLU A 139 -14.16 6.03 11.22
C GLU A 139 -14.25 5.60 9.75
N GLN A 140 -13.16 5.07 9.18
CA GLN A 140 -13.15 4.60 7.79
C GLN A 140 -14.07 3.39 7.58
N LEU A 141 -14.06 2.41 8.49
CA LEU A 141 -14.94 1.25 8.40
C LEU A 141 -16.43 1.65 8.52
N GLN A 142 -16.74 2.57 9.41
CA GLN A 142 -18.11 3.08 9.55
C GLN A 142 -18.55 3.84 8.30
N ALA A 143 -17.71 4.72 7.76
CA ALA A 143 -18.04 5.55 6.62
C ALA A 143 -18.21 4.75 5.32
N GLU A 144 -17.33 3.77 5.07
CA GLU A 144 -17.28 3.05 3.80
C GLU A 144 -18.12 1.76 3.80
N LEU A 145 -18.21 1.07 4.94
CA LEU A 145 -18.82 -0.26 5.03
C LEU A 145 -19.94 -0.37 6.07
N GLY A 146 -20.11 0.62 6.95
CA GLY A 146 -21.12 0.61 8.02
C GLY A 146 -20.85 -0.45 9.11
N VAL A 147 -19.57 -0.88 9.28
CA VAL A 147 -19.20 -1.94 10.23
C VAL A 147 -18.20 -1.44 11.27
N GLU A 148 -18.12 -2.17 12.40
CA GLU A 148 -17.10 -1.96 13.40
C GLU A 148 -15.80 -2.74 13.09
N PRO A 149 -14.64 -2.32 13.66
CA PRO A 149 -13.40 -3.07 13.57
C PRO A 149 -13.54 -4.51 14.08
N SER A 150 -12.80 -5.42 13.44
CA SER A 150 -12.74 -6.83 13.82
C SER A 150 -12.24 -7.06 15.24
N PRO A 151 -12.52 -8.23 15.85
CA PRO A 151 -12.00 -8.59 17.17
C PRO A 151 -10.48 -8.49 17.27
N GLU A 152 -9.75 -8.80 16.21
CA GLU A 152 -8.29 -8.73 16.13
C GLU A 152 -7.79 -7.28 16.25
N THR A 153 -8.46 -6.35 15.58
CA THR A 153 -8.12 -4.93 15.62
C THR A 153 -8.44 -4.34 17.00
N LYS A 154 -9.59 -4.68 17.57
CA LYS A 154 -9.99 -4.30 18.94
C LYS A 154 -9.00 -4.85 19.97
N LYS A 155 -8.59 -6.11 19.83
CA LYS A 155 -7.61 -6.74 20.73
C LYS A 155 -6.26 -6.02 20.69
N LEU A 156 -5.76 -5.67 19.52
CA LEU A 156 -4.52 -4.90 19.39
C LEU A 156 -4.63 -3.52 20.06
N TYR A 157 -5.74 -2.82 19.90
CA TYR A 157 -5.98 -1.55 20.58
C TYR A 157 -5.89 -1.68 22.10
N VAL A 158 -6.58 -2.68 22.67
CA VAL A 158 -6.56 -2.95 24.13
C VAL A 158 -5.13 -3.31 24.61
N GLN A 159 -4.38 -4.09 23.85
CA GLN A 159 -2.99 -4.41 24.15
C GLN A 159 -2.13 -3.14 24.22
N ILE A 160 -2.24 -2.25 23.24
CA ILE A 160 -1.51 -0.97 23.22
C ILE A 160 -1.95 -0.07 24.38
N GLN A 161 -3.24 -0.07 24.71
CA GLN A 161 -3.80 0.72 25.80
C GLN A 161 -3.28 0.26 27.17
N ASN A 162 -3.15 -1.03 27.41
CA ASN A 162 -2.75 -1.60 28.69
C ASN A 162 -1.22 -1.66 28.89
N ALA A 163 -0.43 -1.56 27.82
CA ALA A 163 1.03 -1.64 27.89
C ALA A 163 1.71 -0.56 28.76
N SER A 164 1.01 0.50 29.13
CA SER A 164 1.54 1.54 30.05
C SER A 164 1.25 1.29 31.52
N GLN A 165 0.43 0.28 31.87
CA GLN A 165 0.13 -0.05 33.27
C GLN A 165 1.16 -1.01 33.88
N SER A 166 2.09 -1.54 33.08
CA SER A 166 3.08 -2.55 33.51
C SER A 166 4.53 -2.04 33.56
N SER A 167 4.75 -0.73 33.60
CA SER A 167 6.06 -0.22 34.04
C SER A 167 6.12 -0.30 35.58
N PRO A 168 6.98 -1.16 36.16
CA PRO A 168 7.14 -1.14 37.61
C PRO A 168 7.70 0.24 38.02
N GLU A 169 7.02 0.90 38.97
CA GLU A 169 7.63 1.95 39.81
C GLU A 169 9.01 1.44 40.26
N LYS A 170 10.08 2.05 39.77
CA LYS A 170 11.37 1.91 40.39
C LYS A 170 11.29 2.71 41.66
N ASP A 171 11.02 2.01 42.78
CA ASP A 171 11.25 2.51 44.10
C ASP A 171 12.66 3.10 44.19
N LYS A 172 12.69 4.30 44.77
CA LYS A 172 13.91 5.01 45.14
C LYS A 172 14.64 4.29 46.25
#